data_0f54776616c6cbad4419c0da6921efe8
#
_entry.id   0f54776616c6cbad4419c0da6921efe8
#
_cell.length_a   1.000
_cell.length_b   1.000
_cell.length_c   1.000
_cell.angle_alpha   90.00
_cell.angle_beta   90.00
_cell.angle_gamma   90.00
#
_symmetry.space_group_name_H-M   'P 1'
#
loop_
_entity.id
_entity.type
_entity.pdbx_description
1 polymer ?
#
loop_
_entity_poly.entity_id
_entity_poly.type
_entity_poly.pdbx_seq_one_letter_code
_entity_poly.pdbx_strand_id
1 'polypeptide(L)'
;EYQVRDLPQALIWANEEAARKLLGQSPVPAYTNDIRMVMTPDLAVWKKIYQHQLDSYEDSPDLQTLSAHYKGLSENHLLQIIGHELAHWSDLFLDDFADYDANIWFEEGMVEYISRQYFLTEEEFAQERFCNQLLVDLFQEKHGWHSLDTFGKSTYEGDYASIFYEYWRSFLTIDQLVEKVGSVQALFETYHKWAQSDQSISLLNWFVQEELLEKEI
;
A
#
# COMPACT_ATOMS: atom_id res chain seq x y z
N GLU A 1 9.10 15.04 10.52
CA GLU A 1 9.90 14.20 9.63
C GLU A 1 9.17 14.02 8.31
N TYR A 2 7.90 13.64 8.30
CA TYR A 2 7.09 13.44 7.10
C TYR A 2 6.21 14.65 6.73
N GLN A 3 6.47 15.81 7.28
CA GLN A 3 5.81 17.09 6.97
C GLN A 3 4.27 17.04 6.99
N VAL A 4 3.70 16.29 7.91
CA VAL A 4 2.25 16.33 8.14
C VAL A 4 1.93 17.62 8.89
N ARG A 5 1.36 18.62 8.19
CA ARG A 5 1.00 19.92 8.75
C ARG A 5 -0.46 20.00 9.13
N ASP A 6 -1.29 19.42 8.27
CA ASP A 6 -2.72 19.32 8.50
C ASP A 6 -3.07 17.91 8.98
N LEU A 7 -4.12 17.80 9.76
CA LEU A 7 -4.63 16.54 10.26
C LEU A 7 -6.10 16.41 9.86
N PRO A 8 -6.62 15.18 9.70
CA PRO A 8 -8.04 15.00 9.45
C PRO A 8 -8.88 15.70 10.52
N GLN A 9 -9.90 16.43 10.09
CA GLN A 9 -10.82 17.14 11.01
C GLN A 9 -11.65 16.15 11.84
N ALA A 10 -11.79 14.92 11.38
CA ALA A 10 -12.45 13.85 12.09
C ALA A 10 -11.77 12.50 11.84
N LEU A 11 -11.64 11.72 12.92
CA LEU A 11 -11.30 10.31 12.86
C LEU A 11 -12.55 9.53 13.29
N ILE A 12 -13.07 8.70 12.38
CA ILE A 12 -14.34 8.00 12.56
C ILE A 12 -14.10 6.50 12.71
N TRP A 13 -14.35 5.99 13.90
CA TRP A 13 -14.41 4.56 14.14
C TRP A 13 -15.77 4.00 13.75
N ALA A 14 -15.81 3.10 12.80
CA ALA A 14 -17.03 2.52 12.29
C ALA A 14 -16.93 0.99 12.25
N ASN A 15 -18.06 0.29 12.32
CA ASN A 15 -18.06 -1.12 11.97
C ASN A 15 -17.82 -1.31 10.46
N GLU A 16 -17.45 -2.53 10.05
CA GLU A 16 -17.14 -2.85 8.66
C GLU A 16 -18.19 -2.34 7.67
N GLU A 17 -19.47 -2.61 7.96
CA GLU A 17 -20.57 -2.25 7.05
C GLU A 17 -20.72 -0.73 6.91
N ALA A 18 -20.61 0.01 8.00
CA ALA A 18 -20.71 1.47 7.98
C ALA A 18 -19.48 2.10 7.30
N ALA A 19 -18.27 1.60 7.58
CA ALA A 19 -17.06 2.09 6.94
C ALA A 19 -17.12 1.91 5.41
N ARG A 20 -17.52 0.72 4.94
CA ARG A 20 -17.53 0.39 3.50
C ARG A 20 -18.69 1.02 2.74
N LYS A 21 -19.91 0.99 3.30
CA LYS A 21 -21.13 1.30 2.53
C LYS A 21 -21.70 2.68 2.79
N LEU A 22 -21.53 3.23 3.99
CA LEU A 22 -22.15 4.49 4.39
C LEU A 22 -21.17 5.66 4.36
N LEU A 23 -19.93 5.45 4.77
CA LEU A 23 -18.95 6.50 4.96
C LEU A 23 -17.90 6.53 3.85
N GLY A 24 -17.64 5.41 3.21
CA GLY A 24 -16.81 5.23 2.04
C GLY A 24 -17.59 4.52 0.94
N GLN A 25 -16.98 4.26 -0.16
CA GLN A 25 -17.43 3.32 -1.20
C GLN A 25 -16.24 2.44 -1.59
N SER A 26 -15.44 2.09 -0.58
CA SER A 26 -14.24 1.28 -0.73
C SER A 26 -14.53 -0.20 -0.48
N PRO A 27 -13.88 -1.12 -1.20
CA PRO A 27 -13.93 -2.54 -0.89
C PRO A 27 -13.33 -2.88 0.48
N VAL A 28 -12.42 -2.06 1.00
CA VAL A 28 -11.80 -2.20 2.33
C VAL A 28 -12.40 -1.20 3.33
N PRO A 29 -12.47 -1.54 4.64
CA PRO A 29 -13.12 -0.69 5.63
C PRO A 29 -12.18 0.35 6.26
N ALA A 30 -11.33 0.97 5.45
CA ALA A 30 -10.52 2.13 5.78
C ALA A 30 -10.40 3.03 4.56
N TYR A 31 -10.36 4.33 4.78
CA TYR A 31 -10.02 5.32 3.79
C TYR A 31 -9.77 6.68 4.46
N THR A 32 -9.01 7.52 3.78
CA THR A 32 -8.85 8.93 4.13
C THR A 32 -9.21 9.84 2.96
N ASN A 33 -9.54 11.08 3.24
CA ASN A 33 -9.69 12.16 2.27
C ASN A 33 -9.32 13.49 2.93
N ASP A 34 -9.43 14.60 2.22
CA ASP A 34 -9.11 15.96 2.66
C ASP A 34 -9.82 16.45 3.94
N ILE A 35 -10.79 15.71 4.45
CA ILE A 35 -11.58 16.11 5.62
C ILE A 35 -11.42 15.10 6.77
N ARG A 36 -11.44 13.81 6.46
CA ARG A 36 -11.60 12.77 7.49
C ARG A 36 -10.88 11.47 7.16
N MET A 37 -10.58 10.75 8.22
CA MET A 37 -10.19 9.36 8.18
C MET A 37 -11.31 8.49 8.76
N VAL A 38 -11.62 7.39 8.09
CA VAL A 38 -12.62 6.40 8.53
C VAL A 38 -11.99 5.03 8.53
N MET A 39 -12.18 4.25 9.58
CA MET A 39 -11.76 2.86 9.60
C MET A 39 -12.56 2.01 10.60
N THR A 40 -12.50 0.69 10.40
CA THR A 40 -12.92 -0.26 11.43
C THR A 40 -11.73 -0.58 12.37
N PRO A 41 -11.90 -0.44 13.69
CA PRO A 41 -10.87 -0.79 14.66
C PRO A 41 -10.85 -2.30 15.00
N ASP A 42 -11.64 -3.11 14.33
CA ASP A 42 -11.77 -4.55 14.61
C ASP A 42 -10.73 -5.35 13.83
N LEU A 43 -9.69 -5.78 14.53
CA LEU A 43 -8.63 -6.62 13.95
C LEU A 43 -9.16 -7.94 13.36
N ALA A 44 -10.26 -8.49 13.89
CA ALA A 44 -10.84 -9.72 13.34
C ALA A 44 -11.42 -9.50 11.94
N VAL A 45 -11.95 -8.32 11.67
CA VAL A 45 -12.41 -7.92 10.32
C VAL A 45 -11.23 -7.89 9.35
N TRP A 46 -10.13 -7.27 9.74
CA TRP A 46 -8.92 -7.20 8.90
C TRP A 46 -8.33 -8.58 8.62
N LYS A 47 -8.21 -9.42 9.63
CA LYS A 47 -7.79 -10.82 9.46
C LYS A 47 -8.65 -11.56 8.44
N LYS A 48 -9.96 -11.36 8.48
CA LYS A 48 -10.89 -11.97 7.54
C LYS A 48 -10.70 -11.44 6.11
N ILE A 49 -10.52 -10.12 5.96
CA ILE A 49 -10.31 -9.49 4.65
C ILE A 49 -9.02 -10.02 4.01
N TYR A 50 -7.90 -10.03 4.76
CA TYR A 50 -6.64 -10.56 4.26
C TYR A 50 -6.67 -12.07 3.99
N GLN A 51 -7.44 -12.83 4.77
CA GLN A 51 -7.67 -14.25 4.45
C GLN A 51 -8.44 -14.42 3.14
N HIS A 52 -9.40 -13.55 2.87
CA HIS A 52 -10.27 -13.67 1.70
C HIS A 52 -9.53 -13.49 0.37
N GLN A 53 -8.43 -12.73 0.33
CA GLN A 53 -7.59 -12.67 -0.86
C GLN A 53 -6.98 -14.03 -1.25
N LEU A 54 -6.83 -14.94 -0.27
CA LEU A 54 -6.26 -16.26 -0.48
C LEU A 54 -7.23 -17.25 -1.15
N ASP A 55 -8.54 -16.96 -1.13
CA ASP A 55 -9.58 -17.85 -1.67
C ASP A 55 -9.46 -18.11 -3.17
N SER A 56 -8.72 -17.24 -3.86
CA SER A 56 -8.48 -17.38 -5.30
C SER A 56 -7.33 -18.34 -5.65
N TYR A 57 -6.56 -18.84 -4.67
CA TYR A 57 -5.39 -19.69 -4.91
C TYR A 57 -5.64 -21.15 -4.49
N GLU A 58 -4.92 -22.08 -5.13
CA GLU A 58 -4.96 -23.50 -4.76
C GLU A 58 -4.13 -23.76 -3.50
N ASP A 59 -4.54 -24.76 -2.68
CA ASP A 59 -3.83 -25.10 -1.44
C ASP A 59 -2.38 -25.51 -1.70
N SER A 60 -1.47 -24.86 -1.00
CA SER A 60 -0.02 -25.07 -1.10
C SER A 60 0.66 -24.78 0.25
N PRO A 61 1.91 -25.19 0.45
CA PRO A 61 2.68 -24.80 1.63
C PRO A 61 2.80 -23.27 1.80
N ASP A 62 2.94 -22.54 0.71
CA ASP A 62 3.02 -21.09 0.71
C ASP A 62 1.69 -20.46 1.14
N LEU A 63 0.58 -20.97 0.61
CA LEU A 63 -0.76 -20.53 1.01
C LEU A 63 -1.04 -20.81 2.50
N GLN A 64 -0.57 -21.95 3.03
CA GLN A 64 -0.68 -22.27 4.45
C GLN A 64 0.15 -21.30 5.31
N THR A 65 1.34 -20.93 4.85
CA THR A 65 2.20 -19.93 5.49
C THR A 65 1.51 -18.56 5.53
N LEU A 66 0.97 -18.10 4.41
CA LEU A 66 0.21 -16.85 4.31
C LEU A 66 -1.04 -16.86 5.20
N SER A 67 -1.79 -17.96 5.19
CA SER A 67 -2.96 -18.13 6.05
C SER A 67 -2.60 -18.07 7.54
N ALA A 68 -1.49 -18.67 7.93
CA ALA A 68 -1.00 -18.63 9.32
C ALA A 68 -0.60 -17.20 9.71
N HIS A 69 0.11 -16.48 8.83
CA HIS A 69 0.50 -15.09 9.02
C HIS A 69 -0.73 -14.20 9.27
N TYR A 70 -1.71 -14.21 8.38
CA TYR A 70 -2.91 -13.35 8.52
C TYR A 70 -3.79 -13.70 9.72
N LYS A 71 -3.81 -14.97 10.16
CA LYS A 71 -4.45 -15.36 11.43
C LYS A 71 -3.70 -14.81 12.64
N GLY A 72 -2.38 -14.64 12.50
CA GLY A 72 -1.47 -14.20 13.55
C GLY A 72 -1.31 -12.70 13.70
N LEU A 73 -1.92 -11.86 12.84
CA LEU A 73 -1.77 -10.40 12.89
C LEU A 73 -1.97 -9.85 14.31
N SER A 74 -1.10 -8.94 14.72
CA SER A 74 -1.07 -8.30 16.03
C SER A 74 -1.79 -6.94 16.03
N GLU A 75 -1.89 -6.31 17.21
CA GLU A 75 -2.38 -4.93 17.32
C GLU A 75 -1.48 -3.92 16.58
N ASN A 76 -0.19 -4.23 16.40
CA ASN A 76 0.72 -3.40 15.60
C ASN A 76 0.25 -3.27 14.16
N HIS A 77 -0.31 -4.33 13.58
CA HIS A 77 -0.88 -4.30 12.23
C HIS A 77 -2.13 -3.42 12.16
N LEU A 78 -2.94 -3.36 13.23
CA LEU A 78 -4.04 -2.40 13.28
C LEU A 78 -3.53 -0.95 13.36
N LEU A 79 -2.50 -0.71 14.17
CA LEU A 79 -1.85 0.60 14.25
C LEU A 79 -1.18 0.98 12.92
N GLN A 80 -0.63 0.01 12.22
CA GLN A 80 -0.07 0.20 10.88
C GLN A 80 -1.13 0.70 9.90
N ILE A 81 -2.35 0.14 9.91
CA ILE A 81 -3.44 0.62 9.03
C ILE A 81 -3.83 2.07 9.38
N ILE A 82 -3.87 2.43 10.67
CA ILE A 82 -4.07 3.83 11.08
C ILE A 82 -2.94 4.72 10.55
N GLY A 83 -1.72 4.25 10.67
CA GLY A 83 -0.53 4.96 10.18
C GLY A 83 -0.52 5.13 8.66
N HIS A 84 -1.01 4.15 7.92
CA HIS A 84 -1.20 4.20 6.47
C HIS A 84 -2.13 5.37 6.09
N GLU A 85 -3.33 5.42 6.67
CA GLU A 85 -4.31 6.47 6.39
C GLU A 85 -3.81 7.87 6.80
N LEU A 86 -3.04 7.96 7.89
CA LEU A 86 -2.43 9.21 8.32
C LEU A 86 -1.24 9.63 7.45
N ALA A 87 -0.52 8.71 6.87
CA ALA A 87 0.65 9.00 6.03
C ALA A 87 0.24 9.69 4.71
N HIS A 88 -0.96 9.46 4.20
CA HIS A 88 -1.51 10.20 3.06
C HIS A 88 -1.62 11.72 3.30
N TRP A 89 -1.62 12.17 4.56
CA TRP A 89 -1.65 13.60 4.91
C TRP A 89 -0.26 14.27 4.88
N SER A 90 0.74 13.58 4.35
CA SER A 90 2.08 14.15 4.20
C SER A 90 2.11 15.16 3.04
N ASP A 91 2.57 16.39 3.33
CA ASP A 91 2.84 17.41 2.31
C ASP A 91 4.01 17.05 1.37
N LEU A 92 4.64 15.89 1.56
CA LEU A 92 5.68 15.39 0.67
C LEU A 92 5.11 14.73 -0.59
N PHE A 93 3.86 14.28 -0.55
CA PHE A 93 3.13 13.90 -1.76
C PHE A 93 2.74 15.16 -2.53
N LEU A 94 2.77 15.08 -3.85
CA LEU A 94 2.51 16.23 -4.72
C LEU A 94 1.08 16.24 -5.26
N ASP A 95 0.43 15.10 -5.18
CA ASP A 95 -0.98 14.95 -5.53
C ASP A 95 -1.83 15.33 -4.32
N ASP A 96 -2.95 15.98 -4.54
CA ASP A 96 -3.93 16.21 -3.50
C ASP A 96 -5.02 15.11 -3.54
N PHE A 97 -5.82 15.02 -2.47
CA PHE A 97 -6.90 14.04 -2.39
C PHE A 97 -7.94 14.12 -3.52
N ALA A 98 -7.94 15.18 -4.32
CA ALA A 98 -8.85 15.36 -5.43
C ALA A 98 -8.31 14.80 -6.75
N ASP A 99 -6.99 14.70 -6.89
CA ASP A 99 -6.29 14.24 -8.10
C ASP A 99 -5.44 12.99 -7.84
N TYR A 100 -5.98 12.04 -7.14
CA TYR A 100 -5.35 10.80 -6.66
C TYR A 100 -5.01 9.78 -7.78
N ASP A 101 -5.17 10.12 -9.05
CA ASP A 101 -4.99 9.16 -10.14
C ASP A 101 -3.56 9.03 -10.66
N ALA A 102 -2.71 10.00 -10.37
CA ALA A 102 -1.33 9.98 -10.85
C ALA A 102 -0.40 9.26 -9.86
N ASN A 103 0.30 8.22 -10.33
CA ASN A 103 1.30 7.50 -9.55
C ASN A 103 0.78 6.87 -8.24
N ILE A 104 -0.48 6.38 -8.23
CA ILE A 104 -1.10 5.71 -7.07
C ILE A 104 -0.16 4.67 -6.47
N TRP A 105 0.52 3.87 -7.29
CA TRP A 105 1.46 2.86 -6.83
C TRP A 105 2.57 3.43 -5.93
N PHE A 106 3.05 4.65 -6.24
CA PHE A 106 4.11 5.27 -5.46
C PHE A 106 3.58 5.76 -4.11
N GLU A 107 2.46 6.46 -4.11
CA GLU A 107 1.86 6.96 -2.87
C GLU A 107 1.43 5.81 -1.97
N GLU A 108 0.67 4.84 -2.48
CA GLU A 108 0.25 3.65 -1.72
C GLU A 108 1.45 2.84 -1.22
N GLY A 109 2.45 2.64 -2.05
CA GLY A 109 3.68 1.97 -1.64
C GLY A 109 4.42 2.71 -0.52
N MET A 110 4.50 4.04 -0.60
CA MET A 110 5.14 4.88 0.42
C MET A 110 4.38 4.85 1.75
N VAL A 111 3.06 5.00 1.74
CA VAL A 111 2.27 4.96 2.99
C VAL A 111 2.29 3.57 3.62
N GLU A 112 2.28 2.50 2.82
CA GLU A 112 2.48 1.13 3.27
C GLU A 112 3.86 0.92 3.90
N TYR A 113 4.92 1.42 3.27
CA TYR A 113 6.27 1.32 3.79
C TYR A 113 6.46 2.11 5.09
N ILE A 114 6.07 3.39 5.09
CA ILE A 114 6.23 4.30 6.24
C ILE A 114 5.46 3.77 7.46
N SER A 115 4.22 3.36 7.27
CA SER A 115 3.38 2.86 8.34
C SER A 115 3.91 1.54 8.92
N ARG A 116 4.37 0.62 8.08
CA ARG A 116 5.00 -0.62 8.54
C ARG A 116 6.29 -0.36 9.29
N GLN A 117 7.17 0.48 8.74
CA GLN A 117 8.44 0.83 9.38
C GLN A 117 8.23 1.46 10.78
N TYR A 118 7.14 2.21 10.96
CA TYR A 118 6.88 2.92 12.20
C TYR A 118 6.19 2.06 13.27
N PHE A 119 5.27 1.20 12.89
CA PHE A 119 4.41 0.49 13.82
C PHE A 119 4.76 -0.99 14.01
N LEU A 120 5.41 -1.62 13.04
CA LEU A 120 5.79 -3.02 13.15
C LEU A 120 7.17 -3.17 13.81
N THR A 121 7.36 -4.28 14.52
CA THR A 121 8.70 -4.70 14.93
C THR A 121 9.52 -5.10 13.72
N GLU A 122 10.85 -5.17 13.86
CA GLU A 122 11.73 -5.64 12.77
C GLU A 122 11.34 -7.04 12.28
N GLU A 123 10.92 -7.93 13.18
CA GLU A 123 10.47 -9.27 12.85
C GLU A 123 9.13 -9.25 12.08
N GLU A 124 8.15 -8.48 12.54
CA GLU A 124 6.88 -8.30 11.84
C GLU A 124 7.09 -7.68 10.45
N PHE A 125 7.94 -6.65 10.33
CA PHE A 125 8.27 -6.04 9.04
C PHE A 125 8.91 -7.02 8.06
N ALA A 126 9.88 -7.81 8.53
CA ALA A 126 10.51 -8.84 7.71
C ALA A 126 9.50 -9.92 7.28
N GLN A 127 8.57 -10.28 8.16
CA GLN A 127 7.52 -11.24 7.84
C GLN A 127 6.52 -10.68 6.82
N GLU A 128 6.14 -9.40 6.92
CA GLU A 128 5.32 -8.71 5.92
C GLU A 128 6.00 -8.72 4.55
N ARG A 129 7.26 -8.33 4.48
CA ARG A 129 8.04 -8.37 3.24
C ARG A 129 8.02 -9.76 2.60
N PHE A 130 8.29 -10.80 3.40
CA PHE A 130 8.28 -12.18 2.93
C PHE A 130 6.91 -12.62 2.43
N CYS A 131 5.85 -12.37 3.20
CA CYS A 131 4.49 -12.74 2.83
C CYS A 131 3.99 -11.98 1.58
N ASN A 132 4.31 -10.69 1.48
CA ASN A 132 3.94 -9.90 0.32
C ASN A 132 4.65 -10.39 -0.95
N GLN A 133 5.93 -10.81 -0.85
CA GLN A 133 6.63 -11.42 -1.98
C GLN A 133 5.95 -12.73 -2.43
N LEU A 134 5.61 -13.61 -1.49
CA LEU A 134 4.88 -14.85 -1.84
C LEU A 134 3.55 -14.57 -2.54
N LEU A 135 2.81 -13.56 -2.09
CA LEU A 135 1.53 -13.18 -2.72
C LEU A 135 1.71 -12.61 -4.12
N VAL A 136 2.72 -11.79 -4.32
CA VAL A 136 3.06 -11.25 -5.65
C VAL A 136 3.42 -12.39 -6.59
N ASP A 137 4.25 -13.34 -6.15
CA ASP A 137 4.65 -14.49 -6.95
C ASP A 137 3.45 -15.38 -7.32
N LEU A 138 2.58 -15.71 -6.36
CA LEU A 138 1.35 -16.48 -6.59
C LEU A 138 0.39 -15.79 -7.55
N PHE A 139 0.24 -14.47 -7.43
CA PHE A 139 -0.61 -13.70 -8.34
C PHE A 139 -0.06 -13.73 -9.76
N GLN A 140 1.23 -13.48 -9.93
CA GLN A 140 1.89 -13.45 -11.23
C GLN A 140 1.88 -14.83 -11.91
N GLU A 141 2.08 -15.91 -11.16
CA GLU A 141 1.98 -17.28 -11.69
C GLU A 141 0.59 -17.55 -12.26
N LYS A 142 -0.46 -17.08 -11.60
CA LYS A 142 -1.86 -17.34 -11.99
C LYS A 142 -2.39 -16.38 -13.04
N HIS A 143 -2.08 -15.09 -12.94
CA HIS A 143 -2.71 -14.01 -13.70
C HIS A 143 -1.75 -13.30 -14.67
N GLY A 144 -0.46 -13.60 -14.57
CA GLY A 144 0.58 -12.89 -15.32
C GLY A 144 0.99 -11.57 -14.68
N TRP A 145 1.88 -10.88 -15.36
CA TRP A 145 2.46 -9.62 -14.93
C TRP A 145 1.86 -8.44 -15.69
N HIS A 146 1.78 -7.28 -15.04
CA HIS A 146 1.47 -6.00 -15.67
C HIS A 146 2.22 -4.86 -14.96
N SER A 147 2.36 -3.70 -15.61
CA SER A 147 3.12 -2.57 -15.06
C SER A 147 2.44 -1.95 -13.84
N LEU A 148 3.23 -1.52 -12.84
CA LEU A 148 2.75 -0.72 -11.70
C LEU A 148 2.05 0.58 -12.14
N ASP A 149 2.42 1.15 -13.28
CA ASP A 149 1.73 2.32 -13.85
C ASP A 149 0.25 2.05 -14.19
N THR A 150 -0.20 0.79 -14.16
CA THR A 150 -1.61 0.41 -14.36
C THR A 150 -2.42 0.42 -13.08
N PHE A 151 -1.79 0.56 -11.91
CA PHE A 151 -2.50 0.72 -10.65
C PHE A 151 -3.33 2.01 -10.69
N GLY A 152 -4.63 1.87 -10.60
CA GLY A 152 -5.57 2.98 -10.77
C GLY A 152 -6.97 2.65 -10.26
N LYS A 153 -7.93 3.53 -10.51
CA LYS A 153 -9.33 3.38 -10.04
C LYS A 153 -9.96 2.05 -10.43
N SER A 154 -9.66 1.53 -11.63
CA SER A 154 -10.18 0.24 -12.10
C SER A 154 -9.70 -0.96 -11.26
N THR A 155 -8.58 -0.84 -10.58
CA THR A 155 -8.07 -1.89 -9.67
C THR A 155 -9.08 -2.19 -8.54
N TYR A 156 -9.74 -1.16 -8.03
CA TYR A 156 -10.73 -1.28 -6.94
C TYR A 156 -12.05 -1.93 -7.36
N GLU A 157 -12.28 -2.13 -8.64
CA GLU A 157 -13.39 -2.90 -9.18
C GLU A 157 -13.12 -4.42 -9.21
N GLY A 158 -11.86 -4.82 -8.97
CA GLY A 158 -11.40 -6.20 -8.92
C GLY A 158 -11.78 -6.94 -7.64
N ASP A 159 -11.35 -8.19 -7.56
CA ASP A 159 -11.40 -8.97 -6.32
C ASP A 159 -10.27 -8.56 -5.35
N TYR A 160 -10.31 -9.09 -4.12
CA TYR A 160 -9.30 -8.77 -3.12
C TYR A 160 -7.88 -9.18 -3.53
N ALA A 161 -7.72 -10.28 -4.28
CA ALA A 161 -6.40 -10.70 -4.75
C ALA A 161 -5.81 -9.67 -5.72
N SER A 162 -6.61 -9.15 -6.64
CA SER A 162 -6.21 -8.12 -7.60
C SER A 162 -5.88 -6.80 -6.93
N ILE A 163 -6.72 -6.38 -5.97
CA ILE A 163 -6.51 -5.12 -5.23
C ILE A 163 -5.21 -5.21 -4.42
N PHE A 164 -5.07 -6.24 -3.58
CA PHE A 164 -3.91 -6.37 -2.71
C PHE A 164 -2.62 -6.70 -3.46
N TYR A 165 -2.68 -7.31 -4.63
CA TYR A 165 -1.51 -7.49 -5.48
C TYR A 165 -0.83 -6.14 -5.78
N GLU A 166 -1.60 -5.11 -6.12
CA GLU A 166 -1.05 -3.77 -6.40
C GLU A 166 -0.44 -3.14 -5.15
N TYR A 167 -1.11 -3.24 -4.00
CA TYR A 167 -0.58 -2.73 -2.72
C TYR A 167 0.71 -3.42 -2.31
N TRP A 168 0.74 -4.76 -2.34
CA TRP A 168 1.92 -5.52 -1.93
C TRP A 168 3.10 -5.31 -2.87
N ARG A 169 2.84 -5.23 -4.14
CA ARG A 169 3.85 -4.96 -5.14
C ARG A 169 4.40 -3.53 -5.02
N SER A 170 3.53 -2.55 -4.81
CA SER A 170 3.92 -1.17 -4.55
C SER A 170 4.82 -1.06 -3.32
N PHE A 171 4.42 -1.69 -2.20
CA PHE A 171 5.24 -1.75 -0.98
C PHE A 171 6.63 -2.34 -1.24
N LEU A 172 6.72 -3.48 -1.91
CA LEU A 172 8.00 -4.13 -2.21
C LEU A 172 8.89 -3.27 -3.13
N THR A 173 8.29 -2.58 -4.07
CA THR A 173 9.02 -1.65 -4.95
C THR A 173 9.56 -0.45 -4.17
N ILE A 174 8.78 0.12 -3.26
CA ILE A 174 9.26 1.19 -2.38
C ILE A 174 10.34 0.69 -1.43
N ASP A 175 10.23 -0.50 -0.89
CA ASP A 175 11.26 -1.11 -0.04
C ASP A 175 12.61 -1.21 -0.78
N GLN A 176 12.61 -1.68 -2.02
CA GLN A 176 13.80 -1.71 -2.89
C GLN A 176 14.34 -0.30 -3.15
N LEU A 177 13.48 0.66 -3.47
CA LEU A 177 13.87 2.04 -3.72
C LEU A 177 14.51 2.68 -2.48
N VAL A 178 13.90 2.52 -1.30
CA VAL A 178 14.44 3.04 -0.04
C VAL A 178 15.80 2.41 0.27
N GLU A 179 15.96 1.11 0.07
CA GLU A 179 17.25 0.44 0.23
C GLU A 179 18.31 1.02 -0.72
N LYS A 180 17.92 1.29 -1.97
CA LYS A 180 18.83 1.82 -3.01
C LYS A 180 19.26 3.26 -2.74
N VAL A 181 18.34 4.13 -2.33
CA VAL A 181 18.63 5.57 -2.08
C VAL A 181 19.07 5.85 -0.63
N GLY A 182 18.88 4.90 0.28
CA GLY A 182 19.35 4.92 1.66
C GLY A 182 18.38 5.48 2.69
N SER A 183 17.27 6.13 2.31
CA SER A 183 16.24 6.59 3.26
C SER A 183 14.94 7.00 2.56
N VAL A 184 13.83 7.02 3.32
CA VAL A 184 12.53 7.55 2.88
C VAL A 184 12.64 9.01 2.43
N GLN A 185 13.40 9.83 3.17
CA GLN A 185 13.60 11.23 2.80
C GLN A 185 14.31 11.36 1.44
N ALA A 186 15.38 10.59 1.19
CA ALA A 186 16.09 10.60 -0.08
C ALA A 186 15.18 10.14 -1.24
N LEU A 187 14.26 9.21 -0.97
CA LEU A 187 13.28 8.77 -1.97
C LEU A 187 12.29 9.89 -2.31
N PHE A 188 11.75 10.63 -1.32
CA PHE A 188 10.92 11.81 -1.59
C PHE A 188 11.70 12.90 -2.36
N GLU A 189 12.96 13.16 -2.03
CA GLU A 189 13.78 14.10 -2.77
C GLU A 189 13.95 13.68 -4.23
N THR A 190 14.05 12.38 -4.47
CA THR A 190 14.17 11.80 -5.82
C THR A 190 12.85 11.91 -6.58
N TYR A 191 11.71 11.63 -5.93
CA TYR A 191 10.36 11.86 -6.46
C TYR A 191 10.13 13.33 -6.84
N HIS A 192 10.52 14.27 -5.97
CA HIS A 192 10.38 15.70 -6.25
C HIS A 192 11.27 16.17 -7.41
N LYS A 193 12.45 15.56 -7.64
CA LYS A 193 13.25 15.83 -8.83
C LYS A 193 12.53 15.41 -10.11
N TRP A 194 11.91 14.22 -10.11
CA TRP A 194 11.09 13.80 -11.25
C TRP A 194 9.95 14.79 -11.51
N ALA A 195 9.25 15.19 -10.47
CA ALA A 195 8.10 16.10 -10.59
C ALA A 195 8.49 17.51 -11.11
N GLN A 196 9.74 17.93 -10.87
CA GLN A 196 10.29 19.19 -11.40
C GLN A 196 10.81 19.05 -12.84
N SER A 197 10.89 17.84 -13.39
CA SER A 197 11.25 17.60 -14.77
C SER A 197 10.06 17.87 -15.70
N ASP A 198 10.24 17.64 -17.01
CA ASP A 198 9.15 17.75 -17.98
C ASP A 198 8.10 16.63 -17.89
N GLN A 199 8.33 15.63 -17.01
CA GLN A 199 7.50 14.46 -16.83
C GLN A 199 7.14 13.72 -18.14
N SER A 200 8.04 13.79 -19.12
CA SER A 200 7.87 13.14 -20.43
C SER A 200 7.84 11.62 -20.37
N ILE A 201 8.28 11.07 -19.24
CA ILE A 201 8.22 9.64 -18.91
C ILE A 201 7.55 9.45 -17.55
N SER A 202 6.91 8.28 -17.35
CA SER A 202 6.30 7.96 -16.08
C SER A 202 7.33 7.90 -14.95
N LEU A 203 6.89 8.09 -13.71
CA LEU A 203 7.73 8.00 -12.53
C LEU A 203 8.47 6.65 -12.46
N LEU A 204 7.76 5.55 -12.76
CA LEU A 204 8.34 4.21 -12.78
C LEU A 204 9.50 4.11 -13.78
N ASN A 205 9.28 4.56 -15.01
CA ASN A 205 10.32 4.56 -16.04
C ASN A 205 11.47 5.51 -15.72
N TRP A 206 11.19 6.58 -15.01
CA TRP A 206 12.22 7.51 -14.56
C TRP A 206 13.15 6.86 -13.52
N PHE A 207 12.60 6.12 -12.54
CA PHE A 207 13.42 5.35 -11.60
C PHE A 207 14.30 4.29 -12.31
N VAL A 208 13.79 3.68 -13.39
CA VAL A 208 14.59 2.77 -14.21
C VAL A 208 15.74 3.51 -14.94
N GLN A 209 15.49 4.72 -15.47
CA GLN A 209 16.53 5.52 -16.11
C GLN A 209 17.61 6.00 -15.12
N GLU A 210 17.23 6.30 -13.89
CA GLU A 210 18.15 6.66 -12.81
C GLU A 210 18.86 5.43 -12.20
N GLU A 211 18.68 4.23 -12.77
CA GLU A 211 19.27 2.97 -12.32
C GLU A 211 18.85 2.58 -10.86
N LEU A 212 17.73 3.10 -10.40
CA LEU A 212 17.17 2.82 -9.08
C LEU A 212 16.27 1.57 -9.07
N LEU A 213 15.66 1.25 -10.20
CA LEU A 213 14.90 0.02 -10.43
C LEU A 213 15.43 -0.71 -11.66
N GLU A 214 15.25 -2.02 -11.67
CA GLU A 214 15.44 -2.80 -12.89
C GLU A 214 14.22 -2.62 -13.80
N LYS A 215 14.45 -2.73 -15.10
CA LYS A 215 13.34 -2.66 -16.06
C LYS A 215 12.44 -3.85 -15.84
N GLU A 216 11.17 -3.58 -15.60
CA GLU A 216 10.15 -4.61 -15.57
C GLU A 216 10.08 -5.28 -16.96
N ILE A 217 10.22 -6.60 -17.02
CA ILE A 217 10.26 -7.39 -18.27
C ILE A 217 8.87 -7.99 -18.53
#